data_14eca6482c28178874c07a3e9fa9bf91
#
_entry.id   14eca6482c28178874c07a3e9fa9bf91
#
_cell.length_a   1.000
_cell.length_b   1.000
_cell.length_c   1.000
_cell.angle_alpha   90.00
_cell.angle_beta   90.00
_cell.angle_gamma   90.00
#
_symmetry.space_group_name_H-M   'P 1'
#
loop_
_entity.id
_entity.type
_entity.pdbx_description
1 polymer ?
#
loop_
_entity_poly.entity_id
_entity_poly.type
_entity_poly.pdbx_seq_one_letter_code
_entity_poly.pdbx_strand_id
1 'polypeptide(L)'
;MTQAAIDYATDLRKTETPKELLQQVRGILEAVPEVRTDFENPTVSIEKKHLVIDRVFPKEIRDFLKILCDNKDFQLFDEICQAFDELGRTPQAEEDHAQLVYVTPPTDEQLDGIKKFLAKEFNNPD
;
A
#
# COMPACT_ATOMS: atom_id res chain seq x y z
N MET A 1 14.42 6.46 10.29
CA MET A 1 13.65 6.52 9.05
C MET A 1 14.55 6.90 7.90
N THR A 2 14.44 6.22 6.79
CA THR A 2 15.33 6.44 5.67
C THR A 2 14.93 7.66 4.87
N GLN A 3 15.92 8.25 4.19
CA GLN A 3 15.63 9.39 3.33
C GLN A 3 14.70 8.99 2.19
N ALA A 4 14.87 7.77 1.68
CA ALA A 4 14.00 7.29 0.61
C ALA A 4 12.54 7.29 1.05
N ALA A 5 12.27 6.84 2.27
CA ALA A 5 10.89 6.83 2.78
C ALA A 5 10.34 8.25 2.86
N ILE A 6 11.17 9.19 3.29
CA ILE A 6 10.74 10.59 3.40
C ILE A 6 10.44 11.15 2.00
N ASP A 7 11.29 10.82 1.04
CA ASP A 7 11.10 11.30 -0.33
C ASP A 7 9.82 10.77 -0.94
N TYR A 8 9.53 9.48 -0.74
CA TYR A 8 8.28 8.91 -1.24
C TYR A 8 7.08 9.57 -0.57
N ALA A 9 7.17 9.78 0.74
CA ALA A 9 6.06 10.40 1.46
C ALA A 9 5.85 11.84 0.99
N THR A 10 6.94 12.54 0.72
CA THR A 10 6.85 13.91 0.22
C THR A 10 6.14 13.94 -1.12
N ASP A 11 6.45 12.98 -1.99
CA ASP A 11 5.78 12.91 -3.28
C ASP A 11 4.30 12.64 -3.12
N LEU A 12 3.94 11.77 -2.19
CA LEU A 12 2.53 11.50 -1.93
C LEU A 12 1.81 12.74 -1.45
N ARG A 13 2.47 13.54 -0.64
CA ARG A 13 1.87 14.80 -0.17
C ARG A 13 1.71 15.79 -1.31
N LYS A 14 2.70 15.84 -2.20
CA LYS A 14 2.63 16.75 -3.34
C LYS A 14 1.50 16.40 -4.29
N THR A 15 1.23 15.12 -4.44
CA THR A 15 0.13 14.69 -5.30
C THR A 15 -1.19 14.66 -4.58
N GLU A 16 -1.20 15.11 -3.32
CA GLU A 16 -2.43 15.18 -2.53
C GLU A 16 -3.11 13.82 -2.37
N THR A 17 -2.31 12.81 -2.20
CA THR A 17 -2.83 11.47 -1.99
C THR A 17 -3.55 11.40 -0.65
N PRO A 18 -4.80 10.93 -0.62
CA PRO A 18 -5.52 10.82 0.65
C PRO A 18 -4.90 9.75 1.53
N LYS A 19 -4.81 10.06 2.82
CA LYS A 19 -4.25 9.07 3.73
C LYS A 19 -5.12 7.82 3.81
N GLU A 20 -6.39 7.95 3.46
CA GLU A 20 -7.28 6.80 3.43
C GLU A 20 -6.81 5.73 2.47
N LEU A 21 -6.19 6.14 1.37
CA LEU A 21 -5.65 5.16 0.44
C LEU A 21 -4.52 4.37 1.08
N LEU A 22 -3.65 5.05 1.82
CA LEU A 22 -2.57 4.36 2.50
C LEU A 22 -3.11 3.43 3.56
N GLN A 23 -4.15 3.85 4.26
CA GLN A 23 -4.76 3.01 5.27
C GLN A 23 -5.41 1.79 4.65
N GLN A 24 -6.03 1.94 3.49
CA GLN A 24 -6.60 0.80 2.80
C GLN A 24 -5.53 -0.20 2.40
N VAL A 25 -4.40 0.28 1.88
CA VAL A 25 -3.32 -0.60 1.51
C VAL A 25 -2.81 -1.35 2.74
N ARG A 26 -2.60 -0.64 3.84
CA ARG A 26 -2.13 -1.28 5.05
C ARG A 26 -3.11 -2.31 5.56
N GLY A 27 -4.40 -2.01 5.49
CA GLY A 27 -5.42 -2.95 5.92
C GLY A 27 -5.37 -4.24 5.11
N ILE A 28 -5.18 -4.13 3.81
CA ILE A 28 -5.09 -5.30 2.96
C ILE A 28 -3.82 -6.08 3.29
N LEU A 29 -2.70 -5.39 3.48
CA LEU A 29 -1.45 -6.06 3.78
C LEU A 29 -1.51 -6.79 5.12
N GLU A 30 -2.23 -6.22 6.08
CA GLU A 30 -2.37 -6.88 7.37
C GLU A 30 -3.31 -8.07 7.32
N ALA A 31 -4.35 -7.94 6.52
CA ALA A 31 -5.33 -9.02 6.42
C ALA A 31 -4.83 -10.16 5.55
N VAL A 32 -4.01 -9.85 4.55
CA VAL A 32 -3.47 -10.87 3.67
C VAL A 32 -1.95 -10.68 3.60
N PRO A 33 -1.24 -11.18 4.62
CA PRO A 33 0.22 -10.96 4.68
C PRO A 33 0.97 -11.50 3.48
N GLU A 34 0.39 -12.47 2.78
CA GLU A 34 1.03 -13.03 1.60
C GLU A 34 1.29 -11.97 0.53
N VAL A 35 0.47 -10.93 0.48
CA VAL A 35 0.67 -9.87 -0.50
C VAL A 35 2.02 -9.19 -0.25
N ARG A 36 2.28 -8.85 1.00
CA ARG A 36 3.55 -8.21 1.34
C ARG A 36 4.72 -9.13 1.05
N THR A 37 4.59 -10.39 1.45
CA THR A 37 5.64 -11.35 1.23
C THR A 37 5.97 -11.45 -0.26
N ASP A 38 4.95 -11.52 -1.09
CA ASP A 38 5.17 -11.64 -2.53
C ASP A 38 5.81 -10.40 -3.11
N PHE A 39 5.42 -9.23 -2.62
CA PHE A 39 6.00 -7.99 -3.12
C PHE A 39 7.47 -7.84 -2.75
N GLU A 40 7.85 -8.41 -1.62
CA GLU A 40 9.24 -8.32 -1.16
C GLU A 40 10.08 -9.49 -1.64
N ASN A 41 9.46 -10.46 -2.26
CA ASN A 41 10.16 -11.65 -2.69
C ASN A 41 10.86 -11.42 -4.03
N PRO A 42 12.19 -11.52 -4.08
CA PRO A 42 12.91 -11.24 -5.32
C PRO A 42 12.68 -12.29 -6.40
N THR A 43 12.13 -13.46 -6.03
CA THR A 43 11.89 -14.49 -7.03
C THR A 43 10.57 -14.29 -7.74
N VAL A 44 9.70 -13.40 -7.24
CA VAL A 44 8.45 -13.10 -7.91
C VAL A 44 8.73 -12.04 -8.97
N SER A 45 8.27 -12.27 -10.19
CA SER A 45 8.56 -11.33 -11.28
C SER A 45 7.86 -10.00 -11.07
N ILE A 46 8.42 -8.96 -11.65
CA ILE A 46 7.83 -7.63 -11.58
C ILE A 46 6.45 -7.63 -12.24
N GLU A 47 6.30 -8.38 -13.32
CA GLU A 47 5.01 -8.45 -14.00
C GLU A 47 3.93 -9.01 -13.09
N LYS A 48 4.28 -10.03 -12.31
CA LYS A 48 3.30 -10.59 -11.40
C LYS A 48 2.98 -9.63 -10.27
N LYS A 49 3.97 -8.91 -9.79
CA LYS A 49 3.74 -7.92 -8.75
C LYS A 49 2.80 -6.83 -9.26
N HIS A 50 3.02 -6.37 -10.49
CA HIS A 50 2.14 -5.37 -11.09
C HIS A 50 0.72 -5.91 -11.27
N LEU A 51 0.61 -7.17 -11.65
CA LEU A 51 -0.70 -7.77 -11.82
C LEU A 51 -1.48 -7.79 -10.51
N VAL A 52 -0.80 -8.13 -9.42
CA VAL A 52 -1.45 -8.15 -8.11
C VAL A 52 -1.89 -6.74 -7.76
N ILE A 53 -1.04 -5.76 -8.00
CA ILE A 53 -1.39 -4.38 -7.70
C ILE A 53 -2.65 -3.96 -8.47
N ASP A 54 -2.70 -4.31 -9.74
CA ASP A 54 -3.82 -3.92 -10.58
C ASP A 54 -5.12 -4.59 -10.14
N ARG A 55 -5.03 -5.78 -9.56
CA ARG A 55 -6.23 -6.51 -9.18
C ARG A 55 -6.66 -6.30 -7.75
N VAL A 56 -5.74 -5.93 -6.88
CA VAL A 56 -6.00 -5.90 -5.46
C VAL A 56 -6.19 -4.50 -4.89
N PHE A 57 -5.50 -3.53 -5.44
CA PHE A 57 -5.45 -2.20 -4.83
C PHE A 57 -6.21 -1.16 -5.66
N PRO A 58 -6.65 -0.07 -5.01
CA PRO A 58 -7.37 0.98 -5.72
C PRO A 58 -6.51 1.63 -6.79
N LYS A 59 -7.16 2.04 -7.84
CA LYS A 59 -6.46 2.62 -8.98
C LYS A 59 -5.57 3.80 -8.59
N GLU A 60 -6.03 4.59 -7.66
CA GLU A 60 -5.33 5.82 -7.29
C GLU A 60 -3.98 5.60 -6.64
N ILE A 61 -3.74 4.41 -6.11
CA ILE A 61 -2.48 4.13 -5.44
C ILE A 61 -1.61 3.15 -6.23
N ARG A 62 -2.11 2.67 -7.35
CA ARG A 62 -1.41 1.59 -8.08
C ARG A 62 -0.05 2.02 -8.59
N ASP A 63 0.04 3.21 -9.17
CA ASP A 63 1.31 3.66 -9.73
C ASP A 63 2.37 3.77 -8.66
N PHE A 64 1.99 4.28 -7.49
CA PHE A 64 2.92 4.39 -6.39
C PHE A 64 3.44 3.02 -5.95
N LEU A 65 2.52 2.07 -5.82
CA LEU A 65 2.90 0.72 -5.40
C LEU A 65 3.80 0.05 -6.44
N LYS A 66 3.53 0.28 -7.71
CA LYS A 66 4.38 -0.28 -8.76
C LYS A 66 5.79 0.29 -8.70
N ILE A 67 5.89 1.58 -8.41
CA ILE A 67 7.20 2.20 -8.27
C ILE A 67 7.96 1.58 -7.11
N LEU A 68 7.28 1.33 -6.00
CA LEU A 68 7.94 0.71 -4.85
C LEU A 68 8.47 -0.68 -5.21
N CYS A 69 7.67 -1.44 -5.95
CA CYS A 69 8.11 -2.78 -6.34
C CYS A 69 9.26 -2.71 -7.34
N ASP A 70 9.16 -1.80 -8.31
CA ASP A 70 10.20 -1.68 -9.33
C ASP A 70 11.54 -1.28 -8.74
N ASN A 71 11.51 -0.46 -7.71
CA ASN A 71 12.74 -0.01 -7.06
C ASN A 71 13.17 -0.92 -5.93
N LYS A 72 12.40 -1.99 -5.68
CA LYS A 72 12.67 -2.93 -4.60
C LYS A 72 12.63 -2.24 -3.24
N ASP A 73 11.76 -1.24 -3.12
CA ASP A 73 11.62 -0.47 -1.91
C ASP A 73 10.34 -0.76 -1.14
N PHE A 74 9.63 -1.81 -1.50
CA PHE A 74 8.35 -2.07 -0.85
C PHE A 74 8.50 -2.26 0.66
N GLN A 75 9.64 -2.74 1.10
CA GLN A 75 9.87 -2.93 2.54
C GLN A 75 9.85 -1.61 3.29
N LEU A 76 9.94 -0.49 2.58
CA LEU A 76 9.89 0.81 3.21
C LEU A 76 8.47 1.31 3.41
N PHE A 77 7.48 0.55 2.98
CA PHE A 77 6.10 1.05 2.97
C PHE A 77 5.65 1.54 4.34
N ASP A 78 5.96 0.81 5.40
CA ASP A 78 5.55 1.24 6.74
C ASP A 78 6.22 2.56 7.13
N GLU A 79 7.49 2.70 6.80
CA GLU A 79 8.21 3.96 7.07
C GLU A 79 7.62 5.10 6.26
N ILE A 80 7.24 4.81 5.02
CA ILE A 80 6.63 5.81 4.16
C ILE A 80 5.32 6.29 4.76
N CYS A 81 4.52 5.38 5.26
CA CYS A 81 3.26 5.74 5.90
C CYS A 81 3.51 6.60 7.14
N GLN A 82 4.52 6.24 7.91
CA GLN A 82 4.85 7.01 9.10
C GLN A 82 5.31 8.41 8.71
N ALA A 83 6.17 8.51 7.71
CA ALA A 83 6.66 9.80 7.25
C ALA A 83 5.51 10.63 6.69
N PHE A 84 4.58 9.99 5.98
CA PHE A 84 3.43 10.67 5.43
C PHE A 84 2.59 11.29 6.55
N ASP A 85 2.37 10.53 7.63
CA ASP A 85 1.64 11.05 8.77
C ASP A 85 2.37 12.22 9.41
N GLU A 86 3.67 12.09 9.58
CA GLU A 86 4.44 13.14 10.22
C GLU A 86 4.45 14.42 9.40
N LEU A 87 4.56 14.29 8.09
CA LEU A 87 4.52 15.46 7.22
C LEU A 87 3.17 16.16 7.27
N GLY A 88 2.14 15.40 7.57
CA GLY A 88 0.80 15.97 7.69
C GLY A 88 0.50 16.57 9.04
N ARG A 89 1.39 16.41 10.01
CA ARG A 89 1.13 16.92 11.35
C ARG A 89 1.63 18.33 11.49
N THR A 90 1.01 19.22 10.79
CA THR A 90 1.31 20.62 10.93
C THR A 90 0.16 21.25 11.70
N PRO A 91 0.33 22.43 12.25
CA PRO A 91 -0.76 23.06 12.96
C PRO A 91 -2.02 23.21 12.12
N GLN A 92 -1.87 23.43 10.84
CA GLN A 92 -3.03 23.56 9.99
C GLN A 92 -3.70 22.22 9.80
N ALA A 93 -2.93 21.16 9.74
CA ALA A 93 -3.50 19.86 9.50
C ALA A 93 -4.31 19.37 10.68
N GLU A 94 -4.06 19.89 11.84
CA GLU A 94 -4.82 19.47 12.98
C GLU A 94 -6.29 19.71 12.83
N GLU A 95 -6.63 20.71 12.11
CA GLU A 95 -8.04 21.02 11.95
C GLU A 95 -8.73 19.98 11.13
N ASP A 96 -7.99 19.31 10.31
CA ASP A 96 -8.60 18.33 9.46
C ASP A 96 -9.02 17.12 10.20
N HIS A 97 -8.43 16.86 11.32
CA HIS A 97 -8.76 15.63 11.98
C HIS A 97 -10.19 15.65 12.46
N ALA A 98 -10.76 16.80 12.54
CA ALA A 98 -12.15 16.86 12.93
C ALA A 98 -13.06 16.24 11.91
N GLN A 99 -12.54 16.01 10.75
CA GLN A 99 -13.34 15.46 9.70
C GLN A 99 -13.75 14.04 9.93
N LEU A 100 -13.09 13.34 10.76
CA LEU A 100 -13.50 11.99 11.02
C LEU A 100 -13.72 11.19 9.77
N VAL A 101 -12.72 11.14 8.98
CA VAL A 101 -12.82 10.35 7.77
C VAL A 101 -12.72 8.90 8.13
N TYR A 102 -13.69 8.10 7.69
CA TYR A 102 -13.66 6.70 7.98
C TYR A 102 -13.14 5.93 6.82
N VAL A 103 -12.28 5.00 7.10
CA VAL A 103 -11.80 4.08 6.10
C VAL A 103 -12.53 2.78 6.32
N THR A 104 -13.25 2.35 5.32
CA THR A 104 -13.98 1.09 5.42
C THR A 104 -12.98 -0.05 5.27
N PRO A 105 -12.90 -0.93 6.26
CA PRO A 105 -11.96 -2.04 6.12
C PRO A 105 -12.43 -2.99 5.02
N PRO A 106 -11.51 -3.77 4.46
CA PRO A 106 -11.89 -4.74 3.44
C PRO A 106 -12.92 -5.70 4.01
N THR A 107 -13.89 -6.07 3.19
CA THR A 107 -14.90 -7.04 3.63
C THR A 107 -14.32 -8.43 3.57
N ASP A 108 -14.96 -9.36 4.25
CA ASP A 108 -14.53 -10.75 4.21
C ASP A 108 -14.57 -11.29 2.79
N GLU A 109 -15.58 -10.91 2.04
CA GLU A 109 -15.71 -11.31 0.66
C GLU A 109 -14.54 -10.81 -0.17
N GLN A 110 -14.15 -9.57 0.05
CA GLN A 110 -13.04 -8.96 -0.63
C GLN A 110 -11.74 -9.68 -0.31
N LEU A 111 -11.53 -9.97 0.97
CA LEU A 111 -10.32 -10.65 1.40
C LEU A 111 -10.25 -12.06 0.85
N ASP A 112 -11.38 -12.74 0.82
CA ASP A 112 -11.42 -14.08 0.28
C ASP A 112 -11.07 -14.09 -1.21
N GLY A 113 -11.57 -13.11 -1.94
CA GLY A 113 -11.23 -12.98 -3.35
C GLY A 113 -9.75 -12.74 -3.57
N ILE A 114 -9.15 -11.90 -2.71
CA ILE A 114 -7.73 -11.62 -2.81
C ILE A 114 -6.92 -12.89 -2.55
N LYS A 115 -7.30 -13.64 -1.52
CA LYS A 115 -6.59 -14.87 -1.19
C LYS A 115 -6.68 -15.89 -2.31
N LYS A 116 -7.85 -16.01 -2.90
CA LYS A 116 -8.04 -16.95 -4.01
C LYS A 116 -7.22 -16.52 -5.22
N PHE A 117 -7.19 -15.23 -5.49
CA PHE A 117 -6.41 -14.71 -6.60
C PHE A 117 -4.92 -15.01 -6.40
N LEU A 118 -4.41 -14.78 -5.19
CA LEU A 118 -3.01 -15.03 -4.91
C LEU A 118 -2.69 -16.51 -5.03
N ALA A 119 -3.57 -17.37 -4.55
CA ALA A 119 -3.34 -18.80 -4.66
C ALA A 119 -3.23 -19.21 -6.12
N LYS A 120 -4.06 -18.61 -6.96
CA LYS A 120 -4.03 -18.95 -8.37
C LYS A 120 -2.78 -18.45 -9.06
N GLU A 121 -2.33 -17.25 -8.71
CA GLU A 121 -1.22 -16.64 -9.43
C GLU A 121 0.16 -17.01 -8.89
N PHE A 122 0.25 -17.20 -7.59
CA PHE A 122 1.55 -17.43 -7.00
C PHE A 122 1.75 -18.78 -6.37
N ASN A 123 0.69 -19.52 -5.99
CA ASN A 123 0.83 -20.60 -5.24
C ASN A 123 0.59 -21.68 -5.93
N ASN A 124 1.03 -22.14 -6.40
CA ASN A 124 0.85 -23.18 -6.92
C ASN A 124 0.45 -24.12 -6.24
N PRO A 125 -0.28 -24.54 -6.09
CA PRO A 125 -0.80 -25.41 -5.33
C PRO A 125 -0.26 -26.48 -5.39
N ASP A 126 0.21 -26.68 -5.39
CA ASP A 126 0.65 -27.69 -5.31
C ASP A 126 0.31 -28.26 -4.74
#